data_1cc14452f41fd3ec7f8b660623e1ced3
#
_entry.id   1cc14452f41fd3ec7f8b660623e1ced3
#
_cell.length_a   1.000
_cell.length_b   1.000
_cell.length_c   1.000
_cell.angle_alpha   90.00
_cell.angle_beta   90.00
_cell.angle_gamma   90.00
#
_symmetry.space_group_name_H-M   'P 1'
#
loop_
_entity.id
_entity.type
_entity.pdbx_description
1 polymer ?
#
loop_
_entity_poly.entity_id
_entity_poly.type
_entity_poly.pdbx_seq_one_letter_code
_entity_poly.pdbx_strand_id
1 'polypeptide(L)'
;MSESGPCFRVAIPARYASTRLPGKPLRLLAGRPLLEHVYRQALASGALEVVIATDDVRIQAAAQGFGAVVCMTSSEHRSGTDRLAEVASQRHWPDDAIVVNVQGDEPRLPPALIRQVAMGLETHPEAGIATACARIHEAAELFDPNAVKVVRDAAGFALYFSRAPIPWHREAFGPGQEATMALPAETPWFRHIGLYAYRVAVLRRYPQLPLAMIEQAESLEQL
;
A
#
# COMPACT_ATOMS: atom_id res chain seq x y z
N MET A 1 -16.29 20.36 -18.90
CA MET A 1 -15.02 19.67 -18.59
C MET A 1 -15.45 18.30 -18.10
N SER A 2 -15.22 17.24 -18.88
CA SER A 2 -15.56 15.86 -18.48
C SER A 2 -14.69 15.48 -17.30
N GLU A 3 -15.30 15.17 -16.17
CA GLU A 3 -14.65 14.54 -15.01
C GLU A 3 -14.28 13.10 -15.38
N SER A 4 -13.30 12.92 -16.27
CA SER A 4 -12.65 11.64 -16.41
C SER A 4 -11.78 11.45 -15.16
N GLY A 5 -12.19 10.55 -14.27
CA GLY A 5 -11.39 10.20 -13.09
C GLY A 5 -10.01 9.66 -13.49
N PRO A 6 -9.10 9.45 -12.53
CA PRO A 6 -7.73 9.03 -12.79
C PRO A 6 -7.68 7.74 -13.61
N CYS A 7 -6.77 7.72 -14.58
CA CYS A 7 -6.52 6.55 -15.42
C CYS A 7 -5.46 5.65 -14.73
N PHE A 8 -5.91 4.62 -14.01
CA PHE A 8 -5.02 3.76 -13.23
C PHE A 8 -5.39 2.28 -13.31
N ARG A 9 -4.47 1.45 -12.90
CA ARG A 9 -4.59 -0.01 -12.79
C ARG A 9 -4.41 -0.44 -11.36
N VAL A 10 -4.89 -1.65 -11.03
CA VAL A 10 -4.67 -2.26 -9.71
C VAL A 10 -3.97 -3.59 -9.89
N ALA A 11 -2.92 -3.83 -9.12
CA ALA A 11 -2.31 -5.14 -8.95
C ALA A 11 -2.49 -5.60 -7.50
N ILE A 12 -2.92 -6.87 -7.36
CA ILE A 12 -3.18 -7.50 -6.06
C ILE A 12 -2.19 -8.66 -5.90
N PRO A 13 -1.04 -8.46 -5.19
CA PRO A 13 -0.15 -9.56 -4.90
C PRO A 13 -0.79 -10.53 -3.92
N ALA A 14 -0.77 -11.81 -4.24
CA ALA A 14 -1.33 -12.86 -3.41
C ALA A 14 -0.38 -14.07 -3.36
N ARG A 15 0.10 -14.42 -2.16
CA ARG A 15 0.95 -15.58 -1.91
C ARG A 15 0.21 -16.62 -1.08
N TYR A 16 0.41 -17.89 -1.41
CA TYR A 16 -0.12 -18.98 -0.59
C TYR A 16 0.71 -19.18 0.67
N ALA A 17 2.03 -19.09 0.54
CA ALA A 17 2.97 -19.22 1.65
C ALA A 17 2.96 -17.94 2.50
N SER A 18 2.20 -17.98 3.59
CA SER A 18 2.21 -16.97 4.65
C SER A 18 2.68 -17.65 5.93
N THR A 19 3.68 -17.09 6.60
CA THR A 19 4.23 -17.65 7.85
C THR A 19 3.20 -17.71 8.98
N ARG A 20 2.29 -16.74 9.05
CA ARG A 20 1.27 -16.64 10.11
C ARG A 20 0.02 -17.46 9.78
N LEU A 21 -0.42 -17.49 8.52
CA LEU A 21 -1.66 -18.14 8.11
C LEU A 21 -1.56 -18.63 6.65
N PRO A 22 -1.02 -19.85 6.41
CA PRO A 22 -0.93 -20.42 5.06
C PRO A 22 -2.30 -20.47 4.37
N GLY A 23 -2.33 -20.13 3.08
CA GLY A 23 -3.55 -20.13 2.29
C GLY A 23 -4.55 -19.02 2.66
N LYS A 24 -4.13 -17.99 3.41
CA LYS A 24 -4.98 -16.86 3.82
C LYS A 24 -5.84 -16.29 2.68
N PRO A 25 -5.33 -16.06 1.44
CA PRO A 25 -6.12 -15.52 0.34
C PRO A 25 -7.31 -16.39 -0.07
N LEU A 26 -7.22 -17.70 0.15
CA LEU A 26 -8.26 -18.68 -0.21
C LEU A 26 -9.24 -18.99 0.92
N ARG A 27 -9.01 -18.47 2.12
CA ARG A 27 -9.94 -18.66 3.24
C ARG A 27 -11.28 -18.00 2.96
N LEU A 28 -12.35 -18.70 3.30
CA LEU A 28 -13.70 -18.20 3.07
C LEU A 28 -14.09 -17.15 4.13
N LEU A 29 -14.55 -16.02 3.66
CA LEU A 29 -15.20 -14.97 4.42
C LEU A 29 -16.60 -14.78 3.84
N ALA A 30 -17.64 -15.04 4.62
CA ALA A 30 -19.03 -14.99 4.16
C ALA A 30 -19.27 -15.83 2.85
N GLY A 31 -18.69 -17.02 2.80
CA GLY A 31 -18.87 -17.98 1.68
C GLY A 31 -18.03 -17.71 0.44
N ARG A 32 -17.14 -16.69 0.42
CA ARG A 32 -16.25 -16.36 -0.70
C ARG A 32 -14.80 -16.31 -0.26
N PRO A 33 -13.82 -16.65 -1.13
CA PRO A 33 -12.42 -16.43 -0.81
C PRO A 33 -12.14 -14.99 -0.40
N LEU A 34 -11.27 -14.80 0.59
CA LEU A 34 -10.86 -13.46 1.05
C LEU A 34 -10.34 -12.61 -0.11
N LEU A 35 -9.58 -13.20 -1.01
CA LEU A 35 -9.05 -12.56 -2.22
C LEU A 35 -10.15 -12.04 -3.15
N GLU A 36 -11.30 -12.75 -3.24
CA GLU A 36 -12.44 -12.29 -4.04
C GLU A 36 -13.03 -10.99 -3.50
N HIS A 37 -13.10 -10.84 -2.16
CA HIS A 37 -13.56 -9.59 -1.56
C HIS A 37 -12.63 -8.43 -1.92
N VAL A 38 -11.30 -8.63 -1.82
CA VAL A 38 -10.30 -7.63 -2.21
C VAL A 38 -10.44 -7.26 -3.69
N TYR A 39 -10.56 -8.26 -4.56
CA TYR A 39 -10.72 -8.07 -6.00
C TYR A 39 -11.97 -7.25 -6.34
N ARG A 40 -13.09 -7.50 -5.67
CA ARG A 40 -14.33 -6.75 -5.85
C ARG A 40 -14.21 -5.29 -5.41
N GLN A 41 -13.49 -5.01 -4.31
CA GLN A 41 -13.20 -3.63 -3.89
C GLN A 41 -12.32 -2.91 -4.91
N ALA A 42 -11.32 -3.61 -5.46
CA ALA A 42 -10.46 -3.06 -6.50
C ALA A 42 -11.25 -2.75 -7.78
N LEU A 43 -12.15 -3.63 -8.23
CA LEU A 43 -13.04 -3.35 -9.37
C LEU A 43 -13.94 -2.14 -9.12
N ALA A 44 -14.51 -2.03 -7.92
CA ALA A 44 -15.38 -0.90 -7.55
C ALA A 44 -14.64 0.45 -7.48
N SER A 45 -13.30 0.45 -7.46
CA SER A 45 -12.50 1.68 -7.47
C SER A 45 -12.54 2.41 -8.82
N GLY A 46 -12.97 1.75 -9.88
CA GLY A 46 -12.98 2.31 -11.24
C GLY A 46 -11.64 2.19 -11.96
N ALA A 47 -10.77 1.26 -11.53
CA ALA A 47 -9.53 0.94 -12.23
C ALA A 47 -9.81 0.42 -13.65
N LEU A 48 -8.96 0.79 -14.62
CA LEU A 48 -9.04 0.29 -16.00
C LEU A 48 -8.82 -1.22 -16.08
N GLU A 49 -7.97 -1.74 -15.21
CA GLU A 49 -7.61 -3.13 -15.15
C GLU A 49 -7.30 -3.51 -13.70
N VAL A 50 -7.74 -4.68 -13.28
CA VAL A 50 -7.41 -5.28 -11.98
C VAL A 50 -6.78 -6.64 -12.22
N VAL A 51 -5.56 -6.84 -11.74
CA VAL A 51 -4.78 -8.06 -11.94
C VAL A 51 -4.41 -8.67 -10.60
N ILE A 52 -4.64 -9.98 -10.43
CA ILE A 52 -4.11 -10.75 -9.31
C ILE A 52 -2.76 -11.32 -9.72
N ALA A 53 -1.73 -11.03 -8.93
CA ALA A 53 -0.36 -11.50 -9.15
C ALA A 53 -0.03 -12.61 -8.14
N THR A 54 0.25 -13.82 -8.63
CA THR A 54 0.52 -14.96 -7.74
C THR A 54 1.56 -15.91 -8.34
N ASP A 55 2.22 -16.67 -7.49
CA ASP A 55 3.12 -17.78 -7.82
C ASP A 55 2.49 -19.15 -7.55
N ASP A 56 1.21 -19.18 -7.15
CA ASP A 56 0.55 -20.43 -6.70
C ASP A 56 -0.65 -20.77 -7.59
N VAL A 57 -0.64 -21.99 -8.15
CA VAL A 57 -1.68 -22.47 -9.06
C VAL A 57 -3.06 -22.62 -8.40
N ARG A 58 -3.11 -22.79 -7.07
CA ARG A 58 -4.38 -22.88 -6.32
C ARG A 58 -5.04 -21.52 -6.24
N ILE A 59 -4.24 -20.46 -6.04
CA ILE A 59 -4.72 -19.06 -6.07
C ILE A 59 -5.15 -18.71 -7.48
N GLN A 60 -4.36 -19.08 -8.50
CA GLN A 60 -4.73 -18.89 -9.90
C GLN A 60 -6.09 -19.52 -10.21
N ALA A 61 -6.27 -20.79 -9.90
CA ALA A 61 -7.52 -21.51 -10.18
C ALA A 61 -8.72 -20.87 -9.47
N ALA A 62 -8.57 -20.51 -8.18
CA ALA A 62 -9.62 -19.83 -7.43
C ALA A 62 -9.95 -18.45 -8.02
N ALA A 63 -8.95 -17.66 -8.38
CA ALA A 63 -9.12 -16.33 -8.95
C ALA A 63 -9.81 -16.36 -10.32
N GLN A 64 -9.42 -17.29 -11.17
CA GLN A 64 -10.10 -17.55 -12.46
C GLN A 64 -11.55 -17.97 -12.25
N GLY A 65 -11.83 -18.76 -11.19
CA GLY A 65 -13.17 -19.20 -10.84
C GLY A 65 -14.17 -18.07 -10.55
N PHE A 66 -13.70 -16.91 -10.09
CA PHE A 66 -14.53 -15.70 -9.93
C PHE A 66 -14.28 -14.63 -11.00
N GLY A 67 -13.63 -14.99 -12.12
CA GLY A 67 -13.47 -14.15 -13.31
C GLY A 67 -12.34 -13.11 -13.24
N ALA A 68 -11.37 -13.27 -12.34
CA ALA A 68 -10.24 -12.35 -12.25
C ALA A 68 -9.19 -12.59 -13.35
N VAL A 69 -8.58 -11.51 -13.81
CA VAL A 69 -7.34 -11.58 -14.59
C VAL A 69 -6.19 -11.94 -13.67
N VAL A 70 -5.42 -12.97 -14.02
CA VAL A 70 -4.30 -13.46 -13.21
C VAL A 70 -3.00 -13.41 -14.00
N CYS A 71 -1.96 -12.87 -13.39
CA CYS A 71 -0.57 -13.00 -13.84
C CYS A 71 0.16 -13.99 -12.93
N MET A 72 0.70 -15.05 -13.52
CA MET A 72 1.64 -15.92 -12.83
C MET A 72 3.01 -15.23 -12.80
N THR A 73 3.59 -15.16 -11.60
CA THR A 73 4.84 -14.45 -11.33
C THR A 73 5.83 -15.37 -10.63
N SER A 74 7.11 -15.00 -10.63
CA SER A 74 8.15 -15.78 -9.96
C SER A 74 7.89 -15.94 -8.46
N SER A 75 8.25 -17.10 -7.92
CA SER A 75 8.29 -17.36 -6.47
C SER A 75 9.47 -16.67 -5.78
N GLU A 76 10.48 -16.24 -6.54
CA GLU A 76 11.74 -15.68 -6.04
C GLU A 76 11.63 -14.21 -5.59
N HIS A 77 10.50 -13.56 -5.84
CA HIS A 77 10.30 -12.18 -5.41
C HIS A 77 10.37 -12.02 -3.90
N ARG A 78 11.17 -11.07 -3.46
CA ARG A 78 11.37 -10.75 -2.04
C ARG A 78 10.19 -9.97 -1.47
N SER A 79 9.59 -9.09 -2.28
CA SER A 79 8.50 -8.20 -1.86
C SER A 79 7.28 -8.27 -2.78
N GLY A 80 6.18 -7.66 -2.36
CA GLY A 80 5.02 -7.42 -3.21
C GLY A 80 5.34 -6.45 -4.34
N THR A 81 6.19 -5.46 -4.09
CA THR A 81 6.60 -4.43 -5.06
C THR A 81 7.42 -5.03 -6.20
N ASP A 82 8.37 -5.95 -5.91
CA ASP A 82 9.09 -6.70 -6.95
C ASP A 82 8.12 -7.48 -7.86
N ARG A 83 7.10 -8.10 -7.26
CA ARG A 83 6.08 -8.84 -8.01
C ARG A 83 5.27 -7.93 -8.93
N LEU A 84 4.97 -6.71 -8.51
CA LEU A 84 4.29 -5.71 -9.35
C LEU A 84 5.15 -5.28 -10.53
N ALA A 85 6.46 -5.18 -10.37
CA ALA A 85 7.39 -4.87 -11.45
C ALA A 85 7.34 -5.93 -12.56
N GLU A 86 7.27 -7.21 -12.20
CA GLU A 86 7.08 -8.30 -13.14
C GLU A 86 5.72 -8.22 -13.85
N VAL A 87 4.62 -7.98 -13.10
CA VAL A 87 3.29 -7.80 -13.68
C VAL A 87 3.29 -6.67 -14.71
N ALA A 88 3.86 -5.51 -14.37
CA ALA A 88 3.94 -4.36 -15.27
C ALA A 88 4.68 -4.70 -16.58
N SER A 89 5.71 -5.54 -16.49
CA SER A 89 6.47 -6.02 -17.64
C SER A 89 5.67 -7.02 -18.49
N GLN A 90 5.05 -8.03 -17.86
CA GLN A 90 4.22 -9.04 -18.56
C GLN A 90 3.01 -8.40 -19.24
N ARG A 91 2.42 -7.36 -18.62
CA ARG A 91 1.24 -6.65 -19.14
C ARG A 91 1.59 -5.52 -20.10
N HIS A 92 2.88 -5.27 -20.36
CA HIS A 92 3.38 -4.19 -21.20
C HIS A 92 2.82 -2.81 -20.82
N TRP A 93 2.65 -2.57 -19.51
CA TRP A 93 2.17 -1.28 -19.04
C TRP A 93 3.22 -0.18 -19.33
N PRO A 94 2.81 0.98 -19.89
CA PRO A 94 3.74 2.06 -20.19
C PRO A 94 4.33 2.67 -18.91
N ASP A 95 5.48 3.33 -19.03
CA ASP A 95 6.26 3.85 -17.91
C ASP A 95 5.53 4.91 -17.07
N ASP A 96 4.68 5.70 -17.71
CA ASP A 96 3.85 6.74 -17.09
C ASP A 96 2.56 6.20 -16.46
N ALA A 97 2.21 4.94 -16.70
CA ALA A 97 1.02 4.33 -16.14
C ALA A 97 1.08 4.30 -14.61
N ILE A 98 -0.08 4.53 -14.00
CA ILE A 98 -0.27 4.48 -12.54
C ILE A 98 -0.80 3.09 -12.18
N VAL A 99 -0.14 2.45 -11.20
CA VAL A 99 -0.51 1.14 -10.66
C VAL A 99 -0.69 1.24 -9.15
N VAL A 100 -1.86 0.87 -8.65
CA VAL A 100 -2.12 0.79 -7.20
C VAL A 100 -1.86 -0.64 -6.73
N ASN A 101 -1.00 -0.77 -5.71
CA ASN A 101 -0.72 -2.01 -5.01
C ASN A 101 -1.76 -2.22 -3.90
N VAL A 102 -2.70 -3.11 -4.10
CA VAL A 102 -3.72 -3.47 -3.10
C VAL A 102 -3.36 -4.79 -2.46
N GLN A 103 -3.12 -4.80 -1.16
CA GLN A 103 -2.76 -6.02 -0.45
C GLN A 103 -3.88 -7.07 -0.49
N GLY A 104 -3.53 -8.32 -0.85
CA GLY A 104 -4.48 -9.42 -1.02
C GLY A 104 -5.19 -9.88 0.25
N ASP A 105 -4.92 -9.24 1.39
CA ASP A 105 -5.49 -9.56 2.71
C ASP A 105 -6.29 -8.41 3.35
N GLU A 106 -6.61 -7.36 2.59
CA GLU A 106 -7.41 -6.21 3.03
C GLU A 106 -8.82 -6.17 2.39
N PRO A 107 -9.74 -7.08 2.78
CA PRO A 107 -11.05 -7.22 2.15
C PRO A 107 -11.99 -6.02 2.37
N ARG A 108 -11.66 -5.13 3.29
CA ARG A 108 -12.47 -3.95 3.64
C ARG A 108 -11.85 -2.63 3.16
N LEU A 109 -10.80 -2.67 2.32
CA LEU A 109 -10.20 -1.46 1.77
C LEU A 109 -11.24 -0.68 0.96
N PRO A 110 -11.54 0.60 1.30
CA PRO A 110 -12.54 1.36 0.57
C PRO A 110 -12.11 1.64 -0.88
N PRO A 111 -12.98 1.41 -1.89
CA PRO A 111 -12.67 1.75 -3.29
C PRO A 111 -12.26 3.21 -3.51
N ALA A 112 -12.87 4.12 -2.73
CA ALA A 112 -12.55 5.54 -2.79
C ALA A 112 -11.08 5.83 -2.40
N LEU A 113 -10.52 5.09 -1.44
CA LEU A 113 -9.13 5.26 -1.02
C LEU A 113 -8.15 4.76 -2.10
N ILE A 114 -8.49 3.65 -2.79
CA ILE A 114 -7.70 3.15 -3.94
C ILE A 114 -7.64 4.23 -5.04
N ARG A 115 -8.77 4.86 -5.35
CA ARG A 115 -8.84 5.96 -6.33
C ARG A 115 -8.07 7.19 -5.86
N GLN A 116 -8.13 7.51 -4.56
CA GLN A 116 -7.48 8.68 -3.97
C GLN A 116 -5.95 8.62 -4.12
N VAL A 117 -5.32 7.48 -3.85
CA VAL A 117 -3.85 7.35 -4.02
C VAL A 117 -3.44 7.41 -5.49
N ALA A 118 -4.25 6.88 -6.41
CA ALA A 118 -4.00 7.01 -7.85
C ALA A 118 -4.10 8.49 -8.29
N MET A 119 -5.12 9.21 -7.81
CA MET A 119 -5.30 10.65 -8.09
C MET A 119 -4.12 11.46 -7.54
N GLY A 120 -3.53 11.06 -6.41
CA GLY A 120 -2.34 11.71 -5.85
C GLY A 120 -1.18 11.75 -6.85
N LEU A 121 -0.93 10.67 -7.58
CA LEU A 121 0.10 10.66 -8.64
C LEU A 121 -0.32 11.43 -9.90
N GLU A 122 -1.59 11.40 -10.26
CA GLU A 122 -2.05 12.13 -11.44
C GLU A 122 -1.91 13.63 -11.27
N THR A 123 -2.19 14.14 -10.07
CA THR A 123 -2.09 15.59 -9.75
C THR A 123 -0.66 16.04 -9.42
N HIS A 124 0.28 15.11 -9.21
CA HIS A 124 1.69 15.40 -8.90
C HIS A 124 2.60 14.64 -9.87
N PRO A 125 2.81 15.16 -11.09
CA PRO A 125 3.61 14.47 -12.12
C PRO A 125 5.08 14.28 -11.72
N GLU A 126 5.60 15.07 -10.81
CA GLU A 126 6.94 14.97 -10.22
C GLU A 126 7.08 13.80 -9.22
N ALA A 127 5.97 13.29 -8.68
CA ALA A 127 5.99 12.18 -7.74
C ALA A 127 6.06 10.83 -8.46
N GLY A 128 6.89 9.94 -7.97
CA GLY A 128 6.98 8.54 -8.46
C GLY A 128 6.10 7.57 -7.70
N ILE A 129 5.80 7.89 -6.42
CA ILE A 129 5.01 7.07 -5.51
C ILE A 129 4.04 7.97 -4.76
N ALA A 130 2.80 7.50 -4.57
CA ALA A 130 1.86 8.09 -3.63
C ALA A 130 1.40 7.05 -2.61
N THR A 131 1.14 7.49 -1.40
CA THR A 131 0.61 6.66 -0.32
C THR A 131 -0.44 7.45 0.47
N ALA A 132 -1.07 6.82 1.45
CA ALA A 132 -2.09 7.45 2.27
C ALA A 132 -1.63 7.60 3.72
N CYS A 133 -2.18 8.59 4.40
CA CYS A 133 -2.04 8.73 5.85
C CYS A 133 -3.34 9.19 6.48
N ALA A 134 -3.50 8.89 7.76
CA ALA A 134 -4.62 9.35 8.59
C ALA A 134 -4.09 10.12 9.80
N ARG A 135 -4.83 11.14 10.23
CA ARG A 135 -4.48 11.89 11.43
C ARG A 135 -4.57 10.99 12.67
N ILE A 136 -3.58 11.09 13.55
CA ILE A 136 -3.56 10.45 14.86
C ILE A 136 -4.20 11.42 15.86
N HIS A 137 -5.12 10.90 16.67
CA HIS A 137 -5.83 11.67 17.68
C HIS A 137 -5.52 11.19 19.11
N GLU A 138 -5.00 9.97 19.26
CA GLU A 138 -4.75 9.32 20.54
C GLU A 138 -3.24 9.15 20.78
N ALA A 139 -2.78 9.53 21.99
CA ALA A 139 -1.37 9.33 22.36
C ALA A 139 -0.96 7.86 22.31
N ALA A 140 -1.84 6.95 22.70
CA ALA A 140 -1.57 5.51 22.62
C ALA A 140 -1.23 5.06 21.21
N GLU A 141 -1.89 5.59 20.16
CA GLU A 141 -1.58 5.31 18.77
C GLU A 141 -0.25 5.94 18.34
N LEU A 142 0.03 7.18 18.79
CA LEU A 142 1.27 7.87 18.45
C LEU A 142 2.51 7.13 18.99
N PHE A 143 2.43 6.60 20.19
CA PHE A 143 3.52 5.87 20.84
C PHE A 143 3.53 4.36 20.52
N ASP A 144 2.54 3.83 19.79
CA ASP A 144 2.57 2.45 19.32
C ASP A 144 3.60 2.28 18.18
N PRO A 145 4.65 1.46 18.34
CA PRO A 145 5.64 1.21 17.28
C PRO A 145 5.07 0.42 16.08
N ASN A 146 3.89 -0.20 16.22
CA ASN A 146 3.21 -0.85 15.10
C ASN A 146 2.45 0.13 14.21
N ALA A 147 2.09 1.30 14.74
CA ALA A 147 1.57 2.41 13.96
C ALA A 147 2.74 3.22 13.40
N VAL A 148 3.04 3.06 12.10
CA VAL A 148 4.10 3.84 11.45
C VAL A 148 3.66 5.29 11.30
N LYS A 149 4.48 6.23 11.77
CA LYS A 149 4.25 7.67 11.63
C LYS A 149 4.87 8.19 10.35
N VAL A 150 4.31 9.24 9.80
CA VAL A 150 4.85 9.95 8.64
C VAL A 150 4.83 11.45 8.88
N VAL A 151 5.97 12.09 8.62
CA VAL A 151 6.09 13.54 8.56
C VAL A 151 6.04 13.96 7.10
N ARG A 152 5.31 15.01 6.81
CA ARG A 152 5.17 15.56 5.46
C ARG A 152 5.44 17.06 5.44
N ASP A 153 5.84 17.57 4.29
CA ASP A 153 5.99 19.00 4.06
C ASP A 153 4.63 19.71 3.84
N ALA A 154 4.68 21.01 3.61
CA ALA A 154 3.49 21.82 3.37
C ALA A 154 2.77 21.49 2.06
N ALA A 155 3.46 20.90 1.08
CA ALA A 155 2.91 20.45 -0.20
C ALA A 155 2.32 19.03 -0.10
N GLY A 156 2.53 18.34 1.02
CA GLY A 156 2.01 16.99 1.26
C GLY A 156 2.99 15.88 0.94
N PHE A 157 4.22 16.17 0.50
CA PHE A 157 5.23 15.15 0.26
C PHE A 157 5.78 14.58 1.55
N ALA A 158 5.94 13.25 1.61
CA ALA A 158 6.53 12.58 2.75
C ALA A 158 8.02 12.96 2.88
N LEU A 159 8.41 13.37 4.07
CA LEU A 159 9.80 13.67 4.42
C LEU A 159 10.48 12.48 5.09
N TYR A 160 9.75 11.77 5.96
CA TYR A 160 10.28 10.62 6.68
C TYR A 160 9.16 9.75 7.26
N PHE A 161 9.43 8.45 7.34
CA PHE A 161 8.57 7.46 8.00
C PHE A 161 9.32 6.86 9.18
N SER A 162 8.64 6.64 10.32
CA SER A 162 9.27 6.01 11.48
C SER A 162 8.26 5.31 12.40
N ARG A 163 8.74 4.30 13.10
CA ARG A 163 8.01 3.70 14.23
C ARG A 163 8.06 4.58 15.46
N ALA A 164 9.04 5.49 15.57
CA ALA A 164 9.12 6.48 16.64
C ALA A 164 7.97 7.48 16.58
N PRO A 165 7.62 8.15 17.71
CA PRO A 165 6.61 9.22 17.73
C PRO A 165 7.18 10.51 17.11
N ILE A 166 7.00 10.66 15.81
CA ILE A 166 7.44 11.83 15.03
C ILE A 166 6.27 12.64 14.49
N PRO A 167 6.37 14.02 14.48
CA PRO A 167 7.43 14.82 15.10
C PRO A 167 7.36 14.79 16.64
N TRP A 168 8.50 14.99 17.30
CA TRP A 168 8.56 15.14 18.75
C TRP A 168 8.07 16.53 19.17
N HIS A 169 7.08 16.60 20.05
CA HIS A 169 6.59 17.86 20.57
C HIS A 169 7.35 18.22 21.86
N ARG A 170 8.28 19.17 21.75
CA ARG A 170 9.23 19.50 22.80
C ARG A 170 8.58 19.85 24.15
N GLU A 171 7.49 20.60 24.13
CA GLU A 171 6.85 21.08 25.37
C GLU A 171 5.85 20.09 25.97
N ALA A 172 5.22 19.28 25.10
CA ALA A 172 4.19 18.34 25.55
C ALA A 172 4.78 16.99 25.98
N PHE A 173 5.90 16.57 25.38
CA PHE A 173 6.46 15.22 25.62
C PHE A 173 7.62 15.31 26.62
N GLY A 174 7.38 14.81 27.85
CA GLY A 174 8.38 14.68 28.89
C GLY A 174 8.60 13.21 29.30
N PRO A 175 9.66 12.91 30.07
CA PRO A 175 9.91 11.56 30.56
C PRO A 175 8.72 11.02 31.36
N GLY A 176 8.22 9.81 30.97
CA GLY A 176 7.16 9.10 31.69
C GLY A 176 5.71 9.58 31.40
N GLN A 177 5.49 10.47 30.43
CA GLN A 177 4.16 10.99 30.11
C GLN A 177 3.55 10.41 28.83
N GLU A 178 4.11 9.37 28.27
CA GLU A 178 3.98 8.97 26.87
C GLU A 178 2.58 8.47 26.43
N ALA A 179 1.81 7.81 27.28
CA ALA A 179 0.61 7.10 26.81
C ALA A 179 -0.74 7.68 27.28
N THR A 180 -0.75 8.60 28.23
CA THR A 180 -2.00 9.03 28.90
C THR A 180 -2.36 10.50 28.66
N MET A 181 -1.55 11.23 27.90
CA MET A 181 -1.73 12.65 27.68
C MET A 181 -2.67 12.97 26.52
N ALA A 182 -3.37 14.08 26.60
CA ALA A 182 -4.04 14.66 25.46
C ALA A 182 -3.01 15.24 24.46
N LEU A 183 -3.11 14.86 23.19
CA LEU A 183 -2.24 15.41 22.16
C LEU A 183 -2.61 16.87 21.87
N PRO A 184 -1.61 17.81 21.77
CA PRO A 184 -1.86 19.17 21.32
C PRO A 184 -2.57 19.22 19.96
N ALA A 185 -3.69 19.94 19.90
CA ALA A 185 -4.58 19.94 18.73
C ALA A 185 -3.90 20.55 17.47
N GLU A 186 -2.98 21.48 17.67
CA GLU A 186 -2.30 22.21 16.61
C GLU A 186 -1.23 21.38 15.90
N THR A 187 -0.68 20.35 16.57
CA THR A 187 0.36 19.51 15.97
C THR A 187 -0.25 18.34 15.21
N PRO A 188 -0.07 18.26 13.90
CA PRO A 188 -0.63 17.17 13.11
C PRO A 188 0.32 15.97 13.11
N TRP A 189 -0.01 14.92 13.86
CA TRP A 189 0.62 13.62 13.70
C TRP A 189 -0.18 12.77 12.72
N PHE A 190 0.54 12.03 11.87
CA PHE A 190 -0.09 11.17 10.87
C PHE A 190 0.42 9.73 10.99
N ARG A 191 -0.53 8.79 10.97
CA ARG A 191 -0.23 7.38 10.75
C ARG A 191 -0.22 7.10 9.27
N HIS A 192 0.83 6.45 8.80
CA HIS A 192 0.92 5.92 7.45
C HIS A 192 -0.06 4.77 7.24
N ILE A 193 -0.68 4.71 6.07
CA ILE A 193 -1.52 3.62 5.61
C ILE A 193 -0.80 2.95 4.45
N GLY A 194 -0.49 1.65 4.59
CA GLY A 194 0.31 0.86 3.64
C GLY A 194 -0.38 0.57 2.29
N LEU A 195 -1.02 1.58 1.72
CA LEU A 195 -1.59 1.54 0.37
C LEU A 195 -0.76 2.46 -0.52
N TYR A 196 -0.29 1.93 -1.65
CA TYR A 196 0.63 2.66 -2.52
C TYR A 196 0.13 2.68 -3.96
N ALA A 197 0.32 3.83 -4.61
CA ALA A 197 0.30 3.95 -6.06
C ALA A 197 1.72 4.22 -6.56
N TYR A 198 2.08 3.64 -7.69
CA TYR A 198 3.39 3.76 -8.31
C TYR A 198 3.23 4.18 -9.77
N ARG A 199 4.18 4.99 -10.29
CA ARG A 199 4.44 5.01 -11.73
C ARG A 199 5.21 3.76 -12.12
N VAL A 200 4.87 3.16 -13.25
CA VAL A 200 5.53 1.92 -13.73
C VAL A 200 7.03 2.10 -13.87
N ALA A 201 7.49 3.27 -14.29
CA ALA A 201 8.93 3.58 -14.35
C ALA A 201 9.64 3.37 -13.00
N VAL A 202 8.99 3.72 -11.89
CA VAL A 202 9.53 3.50 -10.54
C VAL A 202 9.53 2.02 -10.18
N LEU A 203 8.42 1.30 -10.47
CA LEU A 203 8.34 -0.15 -10.23
C LEU A 203 9.46 -0.92 -10.94
N ARG A 204 9.80 -0.55 -12.18
CA ARG A 204 10.88 -1.21 -12.95
C ARG A 204 12.28 -0.96 -12.38
N ARG A 205 12.48 0.17 -11.71
CA ARG A 205 13.74 0.51 -11.04
C ARG A 205 13.85 -0.07 -9.66
N TYR A 206 12.73 -0.31 -8.99
CA TYR A 206 12.67 -0.71 -7.59
C TYR A 206 13.54 -1.95 -7.26
N PRO A 207 13.51 -3.06 -8.03
CA PRO A 207 14.34 -4.24 -7.74
C PRO A 207 15.85 -4.00 -7.82
N GLN A 208 16.27 -2.86 -8.41
CA GLN A 208 17.70 -2.49 -8.60
C GLN A 208 18.18 -1.53 -7.50
N LEU A 209 17.27 -1.03 -6.65
CA LEU A 209 17.64 -0.11 -5.57
C LEU A 209 18.39 -0.87 -4.46
N PRO A 210 19.48 -0.30 -3.95
CA PRO A 210 20.16 -0.88 -2.80
C PRO A 210 19.29 -0.75 -1.55
N LEU A 211 19.32 -1.79 -0.71
CA LEU A 211 18.61 -1.77 0.56
C LEU A 211 19.24 -0.73 1.50
N ALA A 212 18.44 0.26 1.91
CA ALA A 212 18.91 1.33 2.79
C ALA A 212 19.09 0.84 4.26
N MET A 213 20.10 1.37 4.96
CA MET A 213 20.31 1.03 6.37
C MET A 213 19.10 1.40 7.25
N ILE A 214 18.48 2.52 6.98
CA ILE A 214 17.28 2.97 7.72
C ILE A 214 16.06 2.09 7.45
N GLU A 215 15.91 1.58 6.22
CA GLU A 215 14.88 0.60 5.86
C GLU A 215 15.04 -0.68 6.70
N GLN A 216 16.27 -1.18 6.85
CA GLN A 216 16.55 -2.34 7.67
C GLN A 216 16.26 -2.08 9.16
N ALA A 217 16.70 -0.94 9.68
CA ALA A 217 16.53 -0.59 11.09
C ALA A 217 15.06 -0.44 11.49
N GLU A 218 14.26 0.24 10.66
CA GLU A 218 12.84 0.47 10.89
C GLU A 218 11.97 -0.70 10.38
N SER A 219 12.52 -1.59 9.53
CA SER A 219 11.77 -2.62 8.78
C SER A 219 10.61 -2.00 8.02
N LEU A 220 10.90 -0.95 7.24
CA LEU A 220 9.94 -0.14 6.48
C LEU A 220 10.40 -0.02 5.02
N GLU A 221 9.72 -0.71 4.10
CA GLU A 221 10.04 -0.79 2.67
C GLU A 221 10.00 0.57 1.95
N GLN A 222 9.33 1.56 2.52
CA GLN A 222 9.20 2.91 1.96
C GLN A 222 10.34 3.87 2.31
N LEU A 223 11.37 3.43 3.01
CA LEU A 223 12.57 4.21 3.34
C LEU A 223 13.72 3.90 2.39
#